data_988cdb91a4fe403d3979ce4007217b7f
#
_entry.id   988cdb91a4fe403d3979ce4007217b7f
#
_cell.length_a   1.000
_cell.length_b   1.000
_cell.length_c   1.000
_cell.angle_alpha   90.00
_cell.angle_beta   90.00
_cell.angle_gamma   90.00
#
_symmetry.space_group_name_H-M   'P 1'
#
loop_
_entity.id
_entity.type
_entity.pdbx_description
1 polymer ?
#
loop_
_entity_poly.entity_id
_entity_poly.type
_entity_poly.pdbx_seq_one_letter_code
_entity_poly.pdbx_strand_id
1 'polypeptide(L)'
;EIVPQGRILAVLQPQGGVAEDAAAQVQAQDPLAVRPDLQRLIDRQAFLWDAKRPEAVARRRSRGQRTARENVADLLDDDGSFVEYGALAIAAQTKRRSVEDLVANTPADGLITGVGNVNGALIDAERARAAVMAYDATVLAGTQGKRNHVKTDRIVEVALRDKLPFVLFGEGGGGRPGDVDYPSISGFQLSLI
;
A
#
# COMPACT_ATOMS: atom_id res chain seq x y z
N GLU A 1 -1.26 1.67 39.88
CA GLU A 1 -0.20 1.90 40.89
C GLU A 1 1.08 2.28 40.16
N ILE A 2 1.69 3.43 40.50
CA ILE A 2 2.93 3.89 39.85
C ILE A 2 4.09 3.20 40.56
N VAL A 3 4.88 2.41 39.83
CA VAL A 3 6.03 1.70 40.36
C VAL A 3 7.23 2.66 40.35
N PRO A 4 7.90 2.90 41.50
CA PRO A 4 9.08 3.78 41.60
C PRO A 4 10.22 3.28 40.70
N GLN A 5 10.98 4.23 40.14
CA GLN A 5 12.15 3.92 39.34
C GLN A 5 13.20 3.14 40.17
N GLY A 6 13.73 2.06 39.62
CA GLY A 6 14.73 1.19 40.27
C GLY A 6 14.13 0.02 41.06
N ARG A 7 12.81 -0.13 41.13
CA ARG A 7 12.21 -1.30 41.79
C ARG A 7 12.28 -2.53 40.87
N ILE A 8 12.76 -3.65 41.43
CA ILE A 8 12.77 -4.93 40.70
C ILE A 8 11.34 -5.38 40.48
N LEU A 9 10.92 -5.51 39.23
CA LEU A 9 9.58 -5.92 38.82
C LEU A 9 9.43 -7.46 38.70
N ALA A 10 10.51 -8.14 38.31
CA ALA A 10 10.58 -9.59 38.24
C ALA A 10 12.05 -10.04 38.36
N VAL A 11 12.25 -11.23 38.89
CA VAL A 11 13.54 -11.92 38.89
C VAL A 11 13.36 -13.20 38.07
N LEU A 12 14.10 -13.33 36.98
CA LEU A 12 14.10 -14.56 36.16
C LEU A 12 15.17 -15.50 36.74
N GLN A 13 14.78 -16.62 37.29
CA GLN A 13 15.69 -17.69 37.72
C GLN A 13 15.71 -18.76 36.62
N PRO A 14 16.85 -19.10 36.03
CA PRO A 14 16.94 -20.24 35.12
C PRO A 14 16.64 -21.53 35.93
N GLN A 15 15.55 -22.22 35.58
CA GLN A 15 15.35 -23.58 36.07
C GLN A 15 16.29 -24.50 35.30
N GLY A 16 17.25 -25.07 36.00
CA GLY A 16 18.14 -26.05 35.40
C GLY A 16 17.37 -27.26 34.92
N GLY A 17 17.54 -27.61 33.65
CA GLY A 17 17.07 -28.86 33.04
C GLY A 17 16.30 -28.77 31.73
N VAL A 18 16.04 -27.57 31.17
CA VAL A 18 15.31 -27.45 29.89
C VAL A 18 16.16 -26.82 28.77
N ALA A 19 17.39 -26.43 29.07
CA ALA A 19 18.23 -25.67 28.11
C ALA A 19 18.93 -26.54 27.05
N GLU A 20 19.14 -27.83 27.29
CA GLU A 20 19.86 -28.68 26.32
C GLU A 20 18.99 -29.14 25.14
N ASP A 21 17.70 -29.40 25.35
CA ASP A 21 16.81 -29.80 24.24
C ASP A 21 16.32 -28.62 23.39
N ALA A 22 16.26 -27.41 23.95
CA ALA A 22 15.87 -26.23 23.18
C ALA A 22 17.03 -25.69 22.30
N ALA A 23 18.29 -25.90 22.71
CA ALA A 23 19.46 -25.52 21.94
C ALA A 23 19.72 -26.46 20.72
N ALA A 24 19.26 -27.70 20.82
CA ALA A 24 19.48 -28.69 19.76
C ALA A 24 18.54 -28.55 18.54
N GLN A 25 17.55 -27.69 18.60
CA GLN A 25 16.57 -27.47 17.49
C GLN A 25 16.68 -26.13 16.78
N VAL A 26 17.69 -25.32 17.03
CA VAL A 26 18.04 -24.24 16.12
C VAL A 26 18.73 -24.89 14.91
N GLN A 27 17.93 -25.50 14.03
CA GLN A 27 18.39 -25.81 12.68
C GLN A 27 19.02 -24.54 12.13
N ALA A 28 20.29 -24.63 11.69
CA ALA A 28 20.96 -23.52 11.01
C ALA A 28 20.08 -23.13 9.82
N GLN A 29 19.28 -22.10 9.99
CA GLN A 29 18.45 -21.56 8.91
C GLN A 29 19.41 -21.00 7.88
N ASP A 30 19.24 -21.41 6.62
CA ASP A 30 19.97 -20.82 5.52
C ASP A 30 19.78 -19.28 5.59
N PRO A 31 20.85 -18.50 5.78
CA PRO A 31 20.75 -17.05 5.91
C PRO A 31 20.19 -16.37 4.65
N LEU A 32 20.17 -17.08 3.51
CA LEU A 32 19.61 -16.64 2.23
C LEU A 32 18.16 -17.10 2.03
N ALA A 33 17.62 -17.97 2.88
CA ALA A 33 16.24 -18.40 2.79
C ALA A 33 15.28 -17.27 3.09
N VAL A 34 14.31 -17.06 2.22
CA VAL A 34 13.22 -16.08 2.46
C VAL A 34 12.38 -16.57 3.63
N ARG A 35 12.28 -15.77 4.67
CA ARG A 35 11.45 -16.10 5.83
C ARG A 35 9.96 -16.15 5.42
N PRO A 36 9.15 -17.02 6.05
CA PRO A 36 7.75 -17.19 5.70
C PRO A 36 6.90 -15.91 5.83
N ASP A 37 7.23 -15.02 6.77
CA ASP A 37 6.56 -13.72 6.93
C ASP A 37 6.89 -12.75 5.78
N LEU A 38 8.14 -12.73 5.32
CA LEU A 38 8.58 -11.97 4.16
C LEU A 38 7.95 -12.55 2.88
N GLN A 39 7.91 -13.87 2.73
CA GLN A 39 7.26 -14.52 1.58
C GLN A 39 5.78 -14.13 1.48
N ARG A 40 5.03 -14.13 2.62
CA ARG A 40 3.64 -13.68 2.64
C ARG A 40 3.48 -12.22 2.20
N LEU A 41 4.42 -11.35 2.56
CA LEU A 41 4.41 -9.96 2.09
C LEU A 41 4.65 -9.86 0.59
N ILE A 42 5.64 -10.58 0.07
CA ILE A 42 5.95 -10.63 -1.37
C ILE A 42 4.73 -11.16 -2.15
N ASP A 43 4.12 -12.25 -1.69
CA ASP A 43 2.95 -12.83 -2.34
C ASP A 43 1.77 -11.85 -2.36
N ARG A 44 1.56 -11.10 -1.27
CA ARG A 44 0.53 -10.07 -1.19
C ARG A 44 0.83 -8.89 -2.12
N GLN A 45 2.08 -8.46 -2.22
CA GLN A 45 2.49 -7.40 -3.14
C GLN A 45 2.30 -7.80 -4.61
N ALA A 46 2.39 -9.08 -4.94
CA ALA A 46 2.17 -9.55 -6.30
C ALA A 46 0.78 -9.18 -6.86
N PHE A 47 -0.24 -9.07 -6.00
CA PHE A 47 -1.60 -8.66 -6.41
C PHE A 47 -1.70 -7.18 -6.82
N LEU A 48 -0.69 -6.37 -6.52
CA LEU A 48 -0.65 -4.97 -6.96
C LEU A 48 -0.41 -4.84 -8.46
N TRP A 49 0.17 -5.87 -9.09
CA TRP A 49 0.63 -5.84 -10.47
C TRP A 49 -0.40 -6.42 -11.45
N ASP A 50 -0.43 -5.87 -12.64
CA ASP A 50 -1.34 -6.26 -13.73
C ASP A 50 -1.24 -7.74 -14.10
N ALA A 51 -0.06 -8.35 -13.96
CA ALA A 51 0.17 -9.77 -14.20
C ALA A 51 -0.73 -10.71 -13.36
N LYS A 52 -1.17 -10.27 -12.18
CA LYS A 52 -2.10 -11.03 -11.32
C LYS A 52 -3.57 -10.77 -11.62
N ARG A 53 -3.87 -9.84 -12.53
CA ARG A 53 -5.24 -9.42 -12.87
C ARG A 53 -5.53 -9.43 -14.38
N PRO A 54 -5.23 -10.53 -15.10
CA PRO A 54 -5.25 -10.57 -16.56
C PRO A 54 -6.61 -10.23 -17.17
N GLU A 55 -7.71 -10.64 -16.52
CA GLU A 55 -9.06 -10.34 -17.00
C GLU A 55 -9.40 -8.83 -16.91
N ALA A 56 -8.99 -8.18 -15.81
CA ALA A 56 -9.20 -6.75 -15.64
C ALA A 56 -8.39 -5.95 -16.67
N VAL A 57 -7.16 -6.35 -16.91
CA VAL A 57 -6.28 -5.76 -17.94
C VAL A 57 -6.88 -5.97 -19.34
N ALA A 58 -7.34 -7.19 -19.65
CA ALA A 58 -7.97 -7.50 -20.96
C ALA A 58 -9.20 -6.61 -21.22
N ARG A 59 -10.05 -6.39 -20.20
CA ARG A 59 -11.20 -5.47 -20.31
C ARG A 59 -10.78 -4.02 -20.57
N ARG A 60 -9.68 -3.54 -19.99
CA ARG A 60 -9.11 -2.20 -20.29
C ARG A 60 -8.66 -2.12 -21.74
N ARG A 61 -7.87 -3.09 -22.16
CA ARG A 61 -7.31 -3.15 -23.52
C ARG A 61 -8.38 -3.26 -24.60
N SER A 62 -9.46 -4.00 -24.36
CA SER A 62 -10.58 -4.09 -25.30
C SER A 62 -11.30 -2.76 -25.55
N ARG A 63 -11.10 -1.78 -24.65
CA ARG A 63 -11.62 -0.40 -24.77
C ARG A 63 -10.55 0.59 -25.27
N GLY A 64 -9.36 0.12 -25.65
CA GLY A 64 -8.24 0.98 -26.05
C GLY A 64 -7.63 1.78 -24.87
N GLN A 65 -7.85 1.34 -23.63
CA GLN A 65 -7.41 2.05 -22.43
C GLN A 65 -6.20 1.36 -21.79
N ARG A 66 -5.28 2.16 -21.24
CA ARG A 66 -4.14 1.68 -20.44
C ARG A 66 -4.58 1.41 -19.00
N THR A 67 -3.81 0.60 -18.29
CA THR A 67 -3.98 0.45 -16.84
C THR A 67 -3.40 1.64 -16.08
N ALA A 68 -3.81 1.83 -14.83
CA ALA A 68 -3.22 2.84 -13.97
C ALA A 68 -1.73 2.58 -13.73
N ARG A 69 -1.32 1.32 -13.61
CA ARG A 69 0.09 0.92 -13.46
C ARG A 69 0.92 1.29 -14.69
N GLU A 70 0.40 1.07 -15.89
CA GLU A 70 1.06 1.46 -17.13
C GLU A 70 1.21 2.98 -17.24
N ASN A 71 0.21 3.76 -16.83
CA ASN A 71 0.30 5.21 -16.83
C ASN A 71 1.35 5.74 -15.85
N VAL A 72 1.40 5.17 -14.65
CA VAL A 72 2.41 5.54 -13.64
C VAL A 72 3.81 5.14 -14.09
N ALA A 73 3.99 3.93 -14.64
CA ALA A 73 5.27 3.47 -15.15
C ALA A 73 5.80 4.30 -16.33
N ASP A 74 4.90 4.78 -17.20
CA ASP A 74 5.27 5.62 -18.34
C ASP A 74 5.62 7.07 -17.95
N LEU A 75 5.08 7.55 -16.84
CA LEU A 75 5.39 8.88 -16.31
C LEU A 75 6.74 8.92 -15.60
N LEU A 76 7.05 7.87 -14.84
CA LEU A 76 8.19 7.82 -13.93
C LEU A 76 9.46 7.36 -14.65
N ASP A 77 10.60 7.84 -14.17
CA ASP A 77 11.88 7.31 -14.57
C ASP A 77 12.04 5.85 -14.11
N ASP A 78 12.66 5.01 -14.94
CA ASP A 78 12.96 3.61 -14.61
C ASP A 78 14.26 3.52 -13.79
N ASP A 79 14.30 4.22 -12.66
CA ASP A 79 15.47 4.34 -11.78
C ASP A 79 15.23 3.70 -10.39
N GLY A 80 14.07 3.07 -10.20
CA GLY A 80 13.68 2.49 -8.92
C GLY A 80 13.35 3.52 -7.82
N SER A 81 13.22 4.80 -8.16
CA SER A 81 12.96 5.89 -7.20
C SER A 81 11.53 5.91 -6.66
N PHE A 82 10.59 5.20 -7.30
CA PHE A 82 9.18 5.25 -6.91
C PHE A 82 8.91 4.58 -5.56
N VAL A 83 8.49 5.39 -4.61
CA VAL A 83 8.02 4.94 -3.29
C VAL A 83 6.50 5.04 -3.24
N GLU A 84 5.82 3.88 -3.30
CA GLU A 84 4.37 3.81 -3.24
C GLU A 84 3.86 3.86 -1.79
N TYR A 85 2.92 4.74 -1.51
CA TYR A 85 2.26 4.87 -0.21
C TYR A 85 0.94 4.09 -0.16
N GLY A 86 0.76 3.31 0.91
CA GLY A 86 -0.49 2.58 1.15
C GLY A 86 -0.80 1.50 0.10
N ALA A 87 0.22 0.91 -0.53
CA ALA A 87 0.08 -0.13 -1.54
C ALA A 87 -0.75 -1.35 -1.06
N LEU A 88 -0.63 -1.72 0.22
CA LEU A 88 -1.34 -2.85 0.81
C LEU A 88 -2.75 -2.52 1.32
N ALA A 89 -3.25 -1.30 1.11
CA ALA A 89 -4.64 -0.97 1.42
C ALA A 89 -5.60 -1.80 0.55
N ILE A 90 -6.74 -2.16 1.12
CA ILE A 90 -7.84 -2.86 0.44
C ILE A 90 -9.14 -2.10 0.71
N ALA A 91 -10.21 -2.37 -0.02
CA ALA A 91 -11.50 -1.73 0.22
C ALA A 91 -12.02 -2.02 1.64
N ALA A 92 -12.72 -1.06 2.24
CA ALA A 92 -13.29 -1.18 3.59
C ALA A 92 -14.59 -1.98 3.60
N GLN A 93 -14.54 -3.25 3.14
CA GLN A 93 -15.67 -4.13 2.91
C GLN A 93 -15.54 -5.49 3.62
N THR A 94 -14.76 -5.57 4.72
CA THR A 94 -14.49 -6.84 5.42
C THR A 94 -15.74 -7.45 6.04
N LYS A 95 -16.80 -6.67 6.28
CA LYS A 95 -18.11 -7.16 6.70
C LYS A 95 -18.91 -7.86 5.59
N ARG A 96 -18.48 -7.74 4.33
CA ARG A 96 -19.19 -8.27 3.15
C ARG A 96 -18.39 -9.29 2.35
N ARG A 97 -17.06 -9.20 2.42
CA ARG A 97 -16.13 -9.99 1.60
C ARG A 97 -14.98 -10.48 2.48
N SER A 98 -14.39 -11.63 2.16
CA SER A 98 -13.21 -12.11 2.86
C SER A 98 -11.99 -11.20 2.58
N VAL A 99 -11.02 -11.24 3.47
CA VAL A 99 -9.78 -10.44 3.30
C VAL A 99 -9.02 -10.91 2.06
N GLU A 100 -8.99 -12.21 1.79
CA GLU A 100 -8.34 -12.81 0.63
C GLU A 100 -8.97 -12.29 -0.67
N ASP A 101 -10.30 -12.26 -0.74
CA ASP A 101 -11.02 -11.72 -1.88
C ASP A 101 -10.75 -10.21 -2.06
N LEU A 102 -10.70 -9.43 -0.98
CA LEU A 102 -10.38 -8.01 -1.04
C LEU A 102 -8.93 -7.76 -1.49
N VAL A 103 -7.97 -8.57 -1.03
CA VAL A 103 -6.57 -8.50 -1.46
C VAL A 103 -6.45 -8.73 -2.97
N ALA A 104 -7.14 -9.76 -3.48
CA ALA A 104 -7.09 -10.09 -4.90
C ALA A 104 -7.79 -9.07 -5.80
N ASN A 105 -8.91 -8.52 -5.36
CA ASN A 105 -9.81 -7.73 -6.22
C ASN A 105 -9.86 -6.23 -5.91
N THR A 106 -9.22 -5.77 -4.81
CA THR A 106 -9.19 -4.35 -4.45
C THR A 106 -7.77 -3.88 -4.07
N PRO A 107 -6.74 -4.21 -4.89
CA PRO A 107 -5.37 -3.82 -4.59
C PRO A 107 -5.23 -2.30 -4.48
N ALA A 108 -4.43 -1.86 -3.52
CA ALA A 108 -4.17 -0.45 -3.22
C ALA A 108 -5.44 0.38 -2.96
N ASP A 109 -6.57 -0.28 -2.66
CA ASP A 109 -7.93 0.30 -2.60
C ASP A 109 -8.33 1.08 -3.87
N GLY A 110 -7.79 0.67 -5.04
CA GLY A 110 -8.07 1.33 -6.32
C GLY A 110 -7.41 2.69 -6.51
N LEU A 111 -6.38 2.99 -5.74
CA LEU A 111 -5.64 4.25 -5.86
C LEU A 111 -4.14 4.02 -5.68
N ILE A 112 -3.36 4.29 -6.71
CA ILE A 112 -1.90 4.31 -6.65
C ILE A 112 -1.48 5.70 -6.20
N THR A 113 -0.69 5.81 -5.14
CA THR A 113 -0.13 7.07 -4.65
C THR A 113 1.33 6.89 -4.28
N GLY A 114 2.17 7.85 -4.61
CA GLY A 114 3.60 7.73 -4.30
C GLY A 114 4.39 8.95 -4.73
N VAL A 115 5.70 8.87 -4.51
CA VAL A 115 6.66 9.87 -4.96
C VAL A 115 7.73 9.16 -5.78
N GLY A 116 8.08 9.70 -6.93
CA GLY A 116 9.12 9.18 -7.81
C GLY A 116 9.72 10.28 -8.65
N ASN A 117 10.71 9.94 -9.46
CA ASN A 117 11.37 10.90 -10.35
C ASN A 117 10.70 10.94 -11.72
N VAL A 118 10.65 12.14 -12.29
CA VAL A 118 10.15 12.42 -13.64
C VAL A 118 11.19 13.24 -14.38
N ASN A 119 11.71 12.73 -15.49
CA ASN A 119 12.71 13.38 -16.32
C ASN A 119 14.01 13.77 -15.56
N GLY A 120 14.46 12.98 -14.61
CA GLY A 120 15.67 13.22 -13.82
C GLY A 120 16.93 13.38 -14.67
N ALA A 121 16.99 12.69 -15.80
CA ALA A 121 18.11 12.83 -16.75
C ALA A 121 18.17 14.22 -17.42
N LEU A 122 17.06 14.96 -17.46
CA LEU A 122 16.97 16.28 -18.09
C LEU A 122 17.17 17.43 -17.10
N ILE A 123 16.92 17.18 -15.82
CA ILE A 123 17.07 18.19 -14.76
C ILE A 123 18.08 17.69 -13.73
N ASP A 124 17.67 17.36 -12.55
CA ASP A 124 18.49 16.67 -11.54
C ASP A 124 17.56 15.86 -10.62
N ALA A 125 18.13 14.86 -9.94
CA ALA A 125 17.36 13.94 -9.11
C ALA A 125 16.58 14.64 -7.99
N GLU A 126 17.07 15.77 -7.47
CA GLU A 126 16.38 16.50 -6.40
C GLU A 126 15.13 17.21 -6.93
N ARG A 127 15.23 17.87 -8.08
CA ARG A 127 14.13 18.60 -8.73
C ARG A 127 13.21 17.70 -9.55
N ALA A 128 13.66 16.49 -9.91
CA ALA A 128 12.87 15.50 -10.64
C ALA A 128 11.72 14.89 -9.83
N ARG A 129 11.76 15.02 -8.51
CA ARG A 129 10.75 14.41 -7.63
C ARG A 129 9.37 14.99 -7.87
N ALA A 130 8.39 14.10 -8.04
CA ALA A 130 6.98 14.45 -8.18
C ALA A 130 6.10 13.52 -7.32
N ALA A 131 5.04 14.07 -6.78
CA ALA A 131 3.98 13.28 -6.16
C ALA A 131 3.00 12.82 -7.25
N VAL A 132 2.64 11.54 -7.21
CA VAL A 132 1.79 10.91 -8.22
C VAL A 132 0.58 10.30 -7.55
N MET A 133 -0.59 10.51 -8.14
CA MET A 133 -1.84 9.87 -7.78
C MET A 133 -2.56 9.35 -9.03
N ALA A 134 -2.92 8.06 -9.05
CA ALA A 134 -3.60 7.46 -10.20
C ALA A 134 -4.76 6.58 -9.73
N TYR A 135 -5.97 6.87 -10.22
CA TYR A 135 -7.14 6.02 -10.00
C TYR A 135 -7.05 4.76 -10.83
N ASP A 136 -7.30 3.61 -10.21
CA ASP A 136 -7.41 2.32 -10.91
C ASP A 136 -8.89 1.99 -11.18
N ALA A 137 -9.36 2.33 -12.36
CA ALA A 137 -10.74 2.05 -12.78
C ALA A 137 -11.06 0.54 -12.88
N THR A 138 -10.06 -0.34 -12.81
CA THR A 138 -10.28 -1.79 -12.74
C THR A 138 -10.74 -2.25 -11.35
N VAL A 139 -10.52 -1.42 -10.33
CA VAL A 139 -10.91 -1.68 -8.95
C VAL A 139 -12.20 -0.94 -8.65
N LEU A 140 -13.29 -1.68 -8.48
CA LEU A 140 -14.62 -1.14 -8.12
C LEU A 140 -15.00 0.09 -8.97
N ALA A 141 -14.69 0.04 -10.29
CA ALA A 141 -14.96 1.09 -11.27
C ALA A 141 -14.35 2.47 -10.91
N GLY A 142 -13.21 2.51 -10.24
CA GLY A 142 -12.55 3.75 -9.81
C GLY A 142 -13.30 4.52 -8.72
N THR A 143 -14.26 3.87 -8.04
CA THR A 143 -15.00 4.53 -6.94
C THR A 143 -14.13 4.73 -5.71
N GLN A 144 -14.35 5.83 -5.01
CA GLN A 144 -13.53 6.29 -3.89
C GLN A 144 -14.17 5.90 -2.55
N GLY A 145 -13.43 5.14 -1.74
CA GLY A 145 -13.81 4.73 -0.41
C GLY A 145 -13.01 5.44 0.69
N LYS A 146 -13.27 5.09 1.94
CA LYS A 146 -12.62 5.74 3.09
C LYS A 146 -11.09 5.62 3.07
N ARG A 147 -10.55 4.44 2.78
CA ARG A 147 -9.09 4.24 2.74
C ARG A 147 -8.45 4.94 1.55
N ASN A 148 -9.17 5.02 0.44
CA ASN A 148 -8.77 5.80 -0.73
C ASN A 148 -8.63 7.29 -0.36
N HIS A 149 -9.59 7.89 0.35
CA HIS A 149 -9.49 9.28 0.83
C HIS A 149 -8.29 9.49 1.77
N VAL A 150 -8.04 8.59 2.71
CA VAL A 150 -6.86 8.68 3.60
C VAL A 150 -5.55 8.68 2.80
N LYS A 151 -5.48 7.89 1.72
CA LYS A 151 -4.32 7.89 0.81
C LYS A 151 -4.21 9.21 0.05
N THR A 152 -5.33 9.75 -0.42
CA THR A 152 -5.38 11.05 -1.09
C THR A 152 -4.88 12.15 -0.17
N ASP A 153 -5.41 12.25 1.05
CA ASP A 153 -5.00 13.23 2.03
C ASP A 153 -3.49 13.13 2.32
N ARG A 154 -3.01 11.89 2.48
CA ARG A 154 -1.59 11.66 2.76
C ARG A 154 -0.65 12.09 1.64
N ILE A 155 -0.97 11.79 0.39
CA ILE A 155 -0.09 12.17 -0.74
C ILE A 155 -0.14 13.68 -1.00
N VAL A 156 -1.29 14.32 -0.82
CA VAL A 156 -1.42 15.78 -0.91
C VAL A 156 -0.61 16.46 0.20
N GLU A 157 -0.70 15.97 1.44
CA GLU A 157 0.11 16.47 2.57
C GLU A 157 1.62 16.36 2.29
N VAL A 158 2.07 15.22 1.75
CA VAL A 158 3.48 15.03 1.35
C VAL A 158 3.88 16.02 0.26
N ALA A 159 3.05 16.18 -0.78
CA ALA A 159 3.32 17.10 -1.87
C ALA A 159 3.45 18.56 -1.39
N LEU A 160 2.55 18.98 -0.50
CA LEU A 160 2.58 20.34 0.08
C LEU A 160 3.79 20.56 0.97
N ARG A 161 4.07 19.63 1.89
CA ARG A 161 5.21 19.71 2.82
C ARG A 161 6.54 19.79 2.08
N ASP A 162 6.71 18.92 1.09
CA ASP A 162 7.97 18.77 0.35
C ASP A 162 8.00 19.63 -0.92
N LYS A 163 6.93 20.43 -1.17
CA LYS A 163 6.76 21.32 -2.33
C LYS A 163 6.97 20.61 -3.68
N LEU A 164 6.39 19.40 -3.79
CA LEU A 164 6.51 18.58 -4.98
C LEU A 164 5.47 18.96 -6.03
N PRO A 165 5.82 18.94 -7.33
CA PRO A 165 4.82 18.87 -8.38
C PRO A 165 3.88 17.69 -8.17
N PHE A 166 2.60 17.87 -8.53
CA PHE A 166 1.57 16.85 -8.32
C PHE A 166 0.97 16.42 -9.66
N VAL A 167 1.05 15.13 -9.97
CA VAL A 167 0.47 14.55 -11.18
C VAL A 167 -0.70 13.65 -10.81
N LEU A 168 -1.88 13.93 -11.38
CA LEU A 168 -3.10 13.16 -11.18
C LEU A 168 -3.56 12.50 -12.48
N PHE A 169 -3.66 11.17 -12.47
CA PHE A 169 -4.41 10.41 -13.46
C PHE A 169 -5.84 10.17 -12.92
N GLY A 170 -6.79 11.01 -13.36
CA GLY A 170 -8.15 11.00 -12.86
C GLY A 170 -9.06 10.07 -13.66
N GLU A 171 -9.44 8.93 -13.11
CA GLU A 171 -10.45 8.01 -13.66
C GLU A 171 -11.44 7.62 -12.56
N GLY A 172 -12.02 8.59 -11.89
CA GLY A 172 -12.88 8.38 -10.73
C GLY A 172 -14.31 7.99 -11.10
N GLY A 173 -14.87 7.02 -10.39
CA GLY A 173 -16.29 6.60 -10.47
C GLY A 173 -17.18 7.27 -9.41
N GLY A 174 -16.70 8.30 -8.69
CA GLY A 174 -17.43 8.93 -7.59
C GLY A 174 -17.29 8.19 -6.25
N GLY A 175 -18.15 8.51 -5.28
CA GLY A 175 -18.13 7.91 -3.94
C GLY A 175 -18.50 6.43 -3.95
N ARG A 176 -17.91 5.64 -3.02
CA ARG A 176 -18.13 4.20 -2.88
C ARG A 176 -19.08 3.88 -1.72
N PRO A 177 -20.37 3.64 -1.98
CA PRO A 177 -21.34 3.35 -0.91
C PRO A 177 -21.17 1.95 -0.32
N GLY A 178 -20.36 1.09 -0.95
CA GLY A 178 -20.11 -0.28 -0.52
C GLY A 178 -19.15 -0.46 0.66
N ASP A 179 -18.45 0.58 1.07
CA ASP A 179 -17.49 0.55 2.18
C ASP A 179 -18.24 0.58 3.52
N VAL A 180 -18.55 -0.61 4.05
CA VAL A 180 -19.42 -0.80 5.22
C VAL A 180 -18.67 -1.05 6.53
N ASP A 181 -17.35 -1.08 6.53
CA ASP A 181 -16.54 -1.28 7.73
C ASP A 181 -16.59 -0.06 8.66
N TYR A 182 -16.91 1.11 8.13
CA TYR A 182 -17.07 2.35 8.87
C TYR A 182 -18.54 2.70 9.06
N PRO A 183 -18.96 3.18 10.25
CA PRO A 183 -20.31 3.66 10.46
C PRO A 183 -20.49 4.97 9.68
N SER A 184 -21.37 4.93 8.69
CA SER A 184 -21.86 6.08 7.90
C SER A 184 -20.80 6.96 7.19
N ILE A 185 -21.07 7.23 5.94
CA ILE A 185 -20.30 8.10 5.03
C ILE A 185 -20.53 9.61 5.33
N SER A 186 -21.23 9.94 6.40
CA SER A 186 -21.56 11.34 6.75
C SER A 186 -20.39 12.17 7.28
N GLY A 187 -19.17 11.80 6.98
CA GLY A 187 -17.97 12.52 7.36
C GLY A 187 -16.93 12.48 6.25
N PHE A 188 -17.26 13.01 5.07
CA PHE A 188 -16.20 13.48 4.17
C PHE A 188 -15.52 14.66 4.87
N GLN A 189 -14.49 14.37 5.65
CA GLN A 189 -13.48 15.37 5.92
C GLN A 189 -12.61 15.45 4.65
N LEU A 190 -13.07 16.25 3.70
CA LEU A 190 -12.13 16.90 2.81
C LEU A 190 -11.31 17.78 3.75
N SER A 191 -10.01 17.50 3.88
CA SER A 191 -9.08 18.49 4.39
C SER A 191 -9.19 19.65 3.42
N LEU A 192 -9.98 20.64 3.77
CA LEU A 192 -10.00 21.92 3.10
C LEU A 192 -8.63 22.53 3.37
N ILE A 193 -7.80 22.58 2.35
CA ILE A 193 -6.58 23.35 2.31
C ILE A 193 -6.93 24.83 2.34
#